data_a7b7ad85ab1f264f23c0e295f772d422
#
_entry.id   a7b7ad85ab1f264f23c0e295f772d422
#
_cell.length_a   1.000
_cell.length_b   1.000
_cell.length_c   1.000
_cell.angle_alpha   90.00
_cell.angle_beta   90.00
_cell.angle_gamma   90.00
#
_symmetry.space_group_name_H-M   'P 1'
#
loop_
_entity.id
_entity.type
_entity.pdbx_description
1 polymer ?
#
loop_
_entity_poly.entity_id
_entity_poly.type
_entity_poly.pdbx_seq_one_letter_code
_entity_poly.pdbx_strand_id
1 'polypeptide(L)'
;MKHKICLHGINVKNKGQLLDAVKKILPLAAEKTRQKEKYLPDNDMLKYSSYKFSVPGSKDYKVICLIGIMVVSDRLLPVNDVVIEYDNRGLPAVQRILKKLLGGKLHFVLEEPDLLLRLQQQRGRFNIEEQPLYDEDSVVTVLNCHLPVQVYNVSKLWGVFLQQPGEKPSVRQLRVKLRRLRSSLALFKPLLPEAKLLYWKAEFKKWTDMLGGAREYDVALMTCMKIRRSRQEDAEQPLELEQLLQERRQRQAKKVLHLSSINAMTAALLDFLLMLYSLPLNKEMRQLRLRSFLRQRLSTWCDKLLLLPERYPDVEDMEQLHKIRIKIKRFRYALQAAPEITVTPVLLRRLKNLQDMLGLLHDNYINDQLIEDIVAANKDNAELRCEGAMFRGWDSARSEAVLTSLPEIWEDFSCCLQGWQEEYL
;
A
#
# COMPACT_ATOMS: atom_id res chain seq x y z
N MET A 1 -12.96 -14.28 -21.11
CA MET A 1 -11.61 -14.10 -20.56
C MET A 1 -11.52 -14.97 -19.31
N LYS A 2 -10.41 -15.69 -19.10
CA LYS A 2 -10.22 -16.47 -17.87
C LYS A 2 -9.41 -15.66 -16.90
N HIS A 3 -9.88 -15.57 -15.67
CA HIS A 3 -9.20 -14.91 -14.57
C HIS A 3 -8.60 -15.93 -13.61
N LYS A 4 -7.54 -15.53 -12.92
CA LYS A 4 -6.89 -16.33 -11.86
C LYS A 4 -6.78 -15.51 -10.60
N ILE A 5 -7.07 -16.15 -9.48
CA ILE A 5 -6.85 -15.60 -8.14
C ILE A 5 -6.00 -16.60 -7.37
N CYS A 6 -5.01 -16.13 -6.65
CA CYS A 6 -4.20 -16.92 -5.76
C CYS A 6 -4.29 -16.39 -4.33
N LEU A 7 -4.65 -17.27 -3.41
CA LEU A 7 -4.60 -17.04 -1.98
C LEU A 7 -3.45 -17.87 -1.38
N HIS A 8 -2.45 -17.19 -0.82
CA HIS A 8 -1.33 -17.83 -0.13
C HIS A 8 -1.60 -17.91 1.37
N GLY A 9 -1.50 -19.10 1.92
CA GLY A 9 -1.68 -19.37 3.36
C GLY A 9 -0.40 -19.10 4.14
N ILE A 10 -0.39 -18.07 4.99
CA ILE A 10 0.80 -17.63 5.75
C ILE A 10 1.01 -18.37 7.06
N ASN A 11 -0.01 -19.01 7.62
CA ASN A 11 0.07 -19.78 8.87
C ASN A 11 -0.17 -21.28 8.68
N VAL A 12 0.06 -21.80 7.49
CA VAL A 12 -0.10 -23.21 7.16
C VAL A 12 1.12 -24.00 7.65
N LYS A 13 0.91 -24.88 8.63
CA LYS A 13 1.98 -25.70 9.22
C LYS A 13 2.28 -26.98 8.43
N ASN A 14 1.28 -27.52 7.75
CA ASN A 14 1.43 -28.72 6.92
C ASN A 14 0.40 -28.74 5.78
N LYS A 15 0.66 -29.60 4.78
CA LYS A 15 -0.19 -29.74 3.60
C LYS A 15 -1.65 -30.11 3.91
N GLY A 16 -1.86 -30.90 4.98
CA GLY A 16 -3.20 -31.36 5.36
C GLY A 16 -4.12 -30.20 5.72
N GLN A 17 -3.62 -29.21 6.46
CA GLN A 17 -4.42 -28.05 6.88
C GLN A 17 -5.01 -27.30 5.71
N LEU A 18 -4.23 -27.05 4.63
CA LEU A 18 -4.72 -26.36 3.46
C LEU A 18 -5.75 -27.19 2.68
N LEU A 19 -5.44 -28.46 2.45
CA LEU A 19 -6.35 -29.39 1.76
C LEU A 19 -7.66 -29.57 2.53
N ASP A 20 -7.61 -29.70 3.85
CA ASP A 20 -8.79 -29.85 4.69
C ASP A 20 -9.66 -28.58 4.73
N ALA A 21 -9.03 -27.40 4.70
CA ALA A 21 -9.76 -26.14 4.60
C ALA A 21 -10.56 -26.07 3.28
N VAL A 22 -9.96 -26.50 2.17
CA VAL A 22 -10.64 -26.51 0.86
C VAL A 22 -11.69 -27.63 0.80
N LYS A 23 -11.40 -28.82 1.32
CA LYS A 23 -12.36 -29.95 1.38
C LYS A 23 -13.63 -29.63 2.18
N LYS A 24 -13.51 -28.87 3.26
CA LYS A 24 -14.68 -28.42 4.06
C LYS A 24 -15.63 -27.53 3.25
N ILE A 25 -15.12 -26.84 2.24
CA ILE A 25 -15.89 -25.93 1.41
C ILE A 25 -16.37 -26.62 0.14
N LEU A 26 -15.49 -27.44 -0.43
CA LEU A 26 -15.73 -28.28 -1.60
C LEU A 26 -15.57 -29.75 -1.14
N PRO A 27 -16.66 -30.43 -0.72
CA PRO A 27 -16.60 -31.78 -0.21
C PRO A 27 -16.32 -32.81 -1.31
N LEU A 28 -15.22 -32.65 -2.00
CA LEU A 28 -14.78 -33.41 -3.15
C LEU A 28 -13.41 -34.01 -2.91
N ALA A 29 -13.14 -35.16 -3.54
CA ALA A 29 -11.82 -35.74 -3.52
C ALA A 29 -10.82 -34.83 -4.23
N ALA A 30 -9.72 -34.53 -3.55
CA ALA A 30 -8.60 -33.84 -4.16
C ALA A 30 -7.75 -34.84 -4.93
N GLU A 31 -7.69 -34.73 -6.24
CA GLU A 31 -6.80 -35.54 -7.06
C GLU A 31 -5.42 -34.89 -7.11
N LYS A 32 -4.38 -35.65 -6.73
CA LYS A 32 -2.99 -35.23 -6.98
C LYS A 32 -2.71 -35.31 -8.48
N THR A 33 -2.71 -34.17 -9.13
CA THR A 33 -2.63 -34.14 -10.60
C THR A 33 -1.20 -34.04 -11.12
N ARG A 34 -0.29 -33.39 -10.37
CA ARG A 34 1.06 -33.15 -10.87
C ARG A 34 2.04 -32.86 -9.71
N GLN A 35 3.25 -33.39 -9.85
CA GLN A 35 4.42 -32.91 -9.12
C GLN A 35 5.34 -32.21 -10.11
N LYS A 36 5.80 -31.03 -9.77
CA LYS A 36 6.75 -30.25 -10.56
C LYS A 36 7.96 -29.95 -9.71
N GLU A 37 9.11 -30.14 -10.33
CA GLU A 37 10.39 -29.71 -9.82
C GLU A 37 11.11 -29.00 -10.95
N LYS A 38 11.56 -27.77 -10.73
CA LYS A 38 12.25 -26.96 -11.72
C LYS A 38 13.43 -26.28 -11.05
N TYR A 39 14.60 -26.57 -11.54
CA TYR A 39 15.83 -25.87 -11.20
C TYR A 39 15.99 -24.68 -12.12
N LEU A 40 16.47 -23.59 -11.58
CA LEU A 40 16.63 -22.31 -12.24
C LEU A 40 18.09 -21.83 -12.06
N PRO A 41 18.58 -20.88 -12.84
CA PRO A 41 19.90 -20.30 -12.63
C PRO A 41 20.07 -19.81 -11.17
N ASP A 42 21.34 -19.75 -10.71
CA ASP A 42 21.72 -19.29 -9.37
C ASP A 42 21.23 -20.20 -8.23
N ASN A 43 21.10 -21.51 -8.45
CA ASN A 43 20.66 -22.52 -7.48
C ASN A 43 19.23 -22.32 -6.96
N ASP A 44 18.43 -21.49 -7.60
CA ASP A 44 17.02 -21.37 -7.24
C ASP A 44 16.25 -22.61 -7.68
N MET A 45 15.25 -22.95 -6.88
CA MET A 45 14.45 -24.16 -7.11
C MET A 45 12.97 -23.89 -6.83
N LEU A 46 12.12 -24.49 -7.64
CA LEU A 46 10.67 -24.54 -7.41
C LEU A 46 10.21 -26.00 -7.41
N LYS A 47 9.74 -26.49 -6.25
CA LYS A 47 9.25 -27.85 -6.08
C LYS A 47 7.88 -27.83 -5.42
N TYR A 48 6.85 -28.30 -6.12
CA TYR A 48 5.51 -28.36 -5.59
C TYR A 48 4.65 -29.49 -6.16
N SER A 49 3.63 -29.88 -5.39
CA SER A 49 2.55 -30.76 -5.84
C SER A 49 1.28 -29.96 -6.08
N SER A 50 0.56 -30.26 -7.14
CA SER A 50 -0.75 -29.67 -7.42
C SER A 50 -1.88 -30.69 -7.11
N TYR A 51 -2.91 -30.19 -6.44
CA TYR A 51 -4.11 -30.95 -6.10
C TYR A 51 -5.31 -30.24 -6.69
N LYS A 52 -6.00 -30.90 -7.62
CA LYS A 52 -7.17 -30.34 -8.30
C LYS A 52 -8.44 -30.79 -7.61
N PHE A 53 -9.34 -29.84 -7.37
CA PHE A 53 -10.69 -30.10 -6.92
C PHE A 53 -11.63 -29.94 -8.12
N SER A 54 -12.13 -31.06 -8.63
CA SER A 54 -13.07 -31.06 -9.77
C SER A 54 -14.50 -31.01 -9.26
N VAL A 55 -15.21 -29.93 -9.59
CA VAL A 55 -16.63 -29.82 -9.25
C VAL A 55 -17.45 -30.44 -10.38
N PRO A 56 -18.21 -31.53 -10.11
CA PRO A 56 -19.03 -32.17 -11.15
C PRO A 56 -19.96 -31.17 -11.81
N GLY A 57 -20.01 -31.19 -13.15
CA GLY A 57 -20.88 -30.33 -13.93
C GLY A 57 -20.42 -28.87 -14.08
N SER A 58 -19.37 -28.43 -13.41
CA SER A 58 -18.87 -27.07 -13.54
C SER A 58 -17.65 -27.01 -14.48
N LYS A 59 -17.82 -26.30 -15.60
CA LYS A 59 -16.72 -25.96 -16.51
C LYS A 59 -16.22 -24.52 -16.31
N ASP A 60 -16.91 -23.73 -15.49
CA ASP A 60 -16.77 -22.29 -15.40
C ASP A 60 -15.69 -21.86 -14.39
N TYR A 61 -15.27 -22.78 -13.51
CA TYR A 61 -14.18 -22.53 -12.58
C TYR A 61 -13.44 -23.82 -12.18
N LYS A 62 -12.19 -23.63 -11.72
CA LYS A 62 -11.33 -24.71 -11.17
C LYS A 62 -10.68 -24.22 -9.88
N VAL A 63 -10.56 -25.11 -8.90
CA VAL A 63 -9.81 -24.86 -7.66
C VAL A 63 -8.63 -25.80 -7.60
N ILE A 64 -7.44 -25.25 -7.41
CA ILE A 64 -6.17 -25.98 -7.39
C ILE A 64 -5.40 -25.56 -6.14
N CYS A 65 -4.99 -26.53 -5.33
CA CYS A 65 -4.01 -26.28 -4.27
C CYS A 65 -2.60 -26.57 -4.78
N LEU A 66 -1.69 -25.63 -4.58
CA LEU A 66 -0.27 -25.80 -4.84
C LEU A 66 0.46 -25.85 -3.50
N ILE A 67 1.18 -26.95 -3.24
CA ILE A 67 1.83 -27.17 -1.96
C ILE A 67 3.28 -27.61 -2.20
N GLY A 68 4.22 -26.87 -1.65
CA GLY A 68 5.64 -27.16 -1.84
C GLY A 68 6.55 -26.09 -1.26
N ILE A 69 7.70 -25.95 -1.89
CA ILE A 69 8.74 -25.01 -1.51
C ILE A 69 9.29 -24.30 -2.74
N MET A 70 9.75 -23.09 -2.51
CA MET A 70 10.53 -22.29 -3.44
C MET A 70 11.84 -21.91 -2.74
N VAL A 71 12.96 -22.14 -3.37
CA VAL A 71 14.28 -21.68 -2.89
C VAL A 71 14.69 -20.51 -3.77
N VAL A 72 15.00 -19.39 -3.15
CA VAL A 72 15.41 -18.15 -3.83
C VAL A 72 16.55 -17.52 -3.07
N SER A 73 17.73 -17.44 -3.68
CA SER A 73 18.92 -16.88 -3.04
C SER A 73 19.14 -17.46 -1.64
N ASP A 74 19.16 -18.80 -1.56
CA ASP A 74 19.32 -19.61 -0.35
C ASP A 74 18.20 -19.47 0.70
N ARG A 75 17.13 -18.73 0.39
CA ARG A 75 15.95 -18.63 1.26
C ARG A 75 14.90 -19.65 0.86
N LEU A 76 14.44 -20.40 1.84
CA LEU A 76 13.36 -21.37 1.68
C LEU A 76 12.03 -20.69 1.94
N LEU A 77 11.17 -20.61 0.92
CA LEU A 77 9.85 -19.99 0.97
C LEU A 77 8.79 -21.08 0.77
N PRO A 78 7.77 -21.16 1.61
CA PRO A 78 6.68 -22.12 1.43
C PRO A 78 5.80 -21.75 0.24
N VAL A 79 5.28 -22.74 -0.47
CA VAL A 79 4.19 -22.62 -1.44
C VAL A 79 2.97 -23.29 -0.84
N ASN A 80 2.02 -22.52 -0.36
CA ASN A 80 0.77 -22.98 0.28
C ASN A 80 -0.41 -22.23 -0.34
N ASP A 81 -0.67 -22.49 -1.62
CA ASP A 81 -1.54 -21.66 -2.43
C ASP A 81 -2.86 -22.36 -2.77
N VAL A 82 -3.95 -21.59 -2.74
CA VAL A 82 -5.22 -21.91 -3.35
C VAL A 82 -5.40 -21.05 -4.60
N VAL A 83 -5.24 -21.63 -5.77
CA VAL A 83 -5.42 -20.97 -7.06
C VAL A 83 -6.82 -21.29 -7.59
N ILE A 84 -7.58 -20.25 -7.90
CA ILE A 84 -8.91 -20.37 -8.52
C ILE A 84 -8.86 -19.76 -9.90
N GLU A 85 -9.07 -20.61 -10.92
CA GLU A 85 -9.26 -20.19 -12.31
C GLU A 85 -10.75 -20.15 -12.62
N TYR A 86 -11.26 -19.07 -13.21
CA TYR A 86 -12.67 -18.91 -13.50
C TYR A 86 -12.92 -18.03 -14.72
N ASP A 87 -14.10 -18.14 -15.29
CA ASP A 87 -14.66 -17.18 -16.22
C ASP A 87 -15.81 -16.38 -15.58
N ASN A 88 -16.38 -15.43 -16.30
CA ASN A 88 -17.43 -14.56 -15.76
C ASN A 88 -18.67 -15.32 -15.26
N ARG A 89 -18.97 -16.52 -15.79
CA ARG A 89 -20.10 -17.34 -15.35
C ARG A 89 -19.83 -17.99 -14.00
N GLY A 90 -18.56 -18.34 -13.75
CA GLY A 90 -18.12 -18.93 -12.50
C GLY A 90 -18.00 -17.94 -11.33
N LEU A 91 -18.03 -16.63 -11.59
CA LEU A 91 -17.78 -15.59 -10.58
C LEU A 91 -18.64 -15.72 -9.31
N PRO A 92 -19.98 -15.96 -9.37
CA PRO A 92 -20.79 -16.10 -8.14
C PRO A 92 -20.40 -17.31 -7.28
N ALA A 93 -20.00 -18.41 -7.90
CA ALA A 93 -19.52 -19.60 -7.19
C ALA A 93 -18.15 -19.33 -6.54
N VAL A 94 -17.27 -18.70 -7.28
CA VAL A 94 -15.93 -18.30 -6.80
C VAL A 94 -16.03 -17.35 -5.61
N GLN A 95 -16.88 -16.35 -5.66
CA GLN A 95 -17.11 -15.42 -4.52
C GLN A 95 -17.56 -16.18 -3.26
N ARG A 96 -18.46 -17.16 -3.39
CA ARG A 96 -18.90 -18.00 -2.25
C ARG A 96 -17.77 -18.83 -1.68
N ILE A 97 -16.93 -19.44 -2.54
CA ILE A 97 -15.78 -20.22 -2.13
C ILE A 97 -14.77 -19.35 -1.37
N LEU A 98 -14.42 -18.21 -1.95
CA LEU A 98 -13.46 -17.26 -1.37
C LEU A 98 -13.94 -16.71 -0.01
N LYS A 99 -15.24 -16.34 0.09
CA LYS A 99 -15.84 -15.90 1.36
C LYS A 99 -15.74 -16.98 2.44
N LYS A 100 -15.98 -18.25 2.11
CA LYS A 100 -15.86 -19.36 3.06
C LYS A 100 -14.40 -19.61 3.44
N LEU A 101 -13.44 -19.54 2.51
CA LEU A 101 -12.01 -19.68 2.81
C LEU A 101 -11.53 -18.59 3.77
N LEU A 102 -11.85 -17.33 3.47
CA LEU A 102 -11.44 -16.19 4.28
C LEU A 102 -12.18 -16.08 5.63
N GLY A 103 -13.35 -16.72 5.75
CA GLY A 103 -14.05 -16.89 7.04
C GLY A 103 -13.49 -18.02 7.92
N GLY A 104 -12.54 -18.80 7.42
CA GLY A 104 -11.91 -19.92 8.13
C GLY A 104 -10.81 -19.49 9.09
N LYS A 105 -10.14 -20.49 9.67
CA LYS A 105 -9.04 -20.30 10.65
C LYS A 105 -7.68 -20.02 10.01
N LEU A 106 -7.52 -20.28 8.72
CA LEU A 106 -6.28 -20.02 8.01
C LEU A 106 -6.19 -18.55 7.61
N HIS A 107 -5.00 -18.01 7.70
CA HIS A 107 -4.70 -16.64 7.30
C HIS A 107 -4.22 -16.65 5.87
N PHE A 108 -4.87 -15.87 5.02
CA PHE A 108 -4.55 -15.78 3.61
C PHE A 108 -4.15 -14.36 3.22
N VAL A 109 -3.25 -14.28 2.26
CA VAL A 109 -2.92 -13.08 1.51
C VAL A 109 -3.10 -13.34 0.02
N LEU A 110 -3.39 -12.29 -0.74
CA LEU A 110 -3.40 -12.38 -2.21
C LEU A 110 -1.96 -12.40 -2.73
N GLU A 111 -1.68 -13.28 -3.65
CA GLU A 111 -0.38 -13.42 -4.28
C GLU A 111 -0.50 -13.53 -5.80
N GLU A 112 0.61 -13.28 -6.50
CA GLU A 112 0.71 -13.51 -7.93
C GLU A 112 0.47 -15.00 -8.23
N PRO A 113 -0.50 -15.33 -9.10
CA PRO A 113 -0.83 -16.72 -9.43
C PRO A 113 0.30 -17.47 -10.15
N ASP A 114 1.18 -16.78 -10.87
CA ASP A 114 2.30 -17.39 -11.55
C ASP A 114 3.51 -17.54 -10.60
N LEU A 115 3.83 -18.79 -10.25
CA LEU A 115 4.92 -19.11 -9.33
C LEU A 115 6.30 -18.73 -9.90
N LEU A 116 6.51 -18.77 -11.22
CA LEU A 116 7.77 -18.36 -11.82
C LEU A 116 7.94 -16.85 -11.75
N LEU A 117 6.88 -16.11 -12.04
CA LEU A 117 6.86 -14.67 -11.92
C LEU A 117 7.09 -14.25 -10.46
N ARG A 118 6.44 -14.93 -9.51
CA ARG A 118 6.65 -14.73 -8.06
C ARG A 118 8.12 -14.97 -7.66
N LEU A 119 8.74 -16.03 -8.16
CA LEU A 119 10.15 -16.34 -7.90
C LEU A 119 11.05 -15.22 -8.42
N GLN A 120 10.83 -14.74 -9.65
CA GLN A 120 11.57 -13.62 -10.23
C GLN A 120 11.44 -12.33 -9.42
N GLN A 121 10.25 -12.06 -8.87
CA GLN A 121 10.00 -10.92 -7.98
C GLN A 121 10.80 -11.04 -6.66
N GLN A 122 10.88 -12.23 -6.08
CA GLN A 122 11.65 -12.45 -4.85
C GLN A 122 13.15 -12.23 -5.05
N ARG A 123 13.66 -12.45 -6.25
CA ARG A 123 15.04 -12.11 -6.64
C ARG A 123 15.30 -10.62 -6.78
N GLY A 124 14.28 -9.77 -6.77
CA GLY A 124 14.40 -8.36 -7.11
C GLY A 124 14.70 -8.09 -8.59
N ARG A 125 14.70 -9.15 -9.43
CA ARG A 125 14.97 -9.04 -10.88
C ARG A 125 13.73 -8.62 -11.68
N PHE A 126 12.56 -8.70 -11.07
CA PHE A 126 11.30 -8.32 -11.70
C PHE A 126 10.44 -7.57 -10.69
N ASN A 127 10.28 -6.29 -10.92
CA ASN A 127 9.34 -5.48 -10.18
C ASN A 127 8.10 -5.27 -11.07
N ILE A 128 6.97 -5.83 -10.66
CA ILE A 128 5.72 -5.69 -11.43
C ILE A 128 5.30 -4.21 -11.54
N GLU A 129 5.72 -3.38 -10.56
CA GLU A 129 5.47 -1.93 -10.60
C GLU A 129 6.24 -1.22 -11.71
N GLU A 130 7.26 -1.86 -12.26
CA GLU A 130 8.16 -1.32 -13.28
C GLU A 130 7.82 -1.80 -14.70
N GLN A 131 6.68 -2.46 -14.92
CA GLN A 131 6.22 -2.63 -16.29
C GLN A 131 5.91 -1.25 -16.87
N PRO A 132 6.67 -0.80 -17.88
CA PRO A 132 6.46 0.52 -18.46
C PRO A 132 5.04 0.61 -19.05
N LEU A 133 4.41 1.75 -18.85
CA LEU A 133 3.18 2.11 -19.53
C LEU A 133 3.54 2.95 -20.74
N TYR A 134 3.19 2.49 -21.91
CA TYR A 134 3.48 3.19 -23.15
C TYR A 134 2.33 4.15 -23.53
N ASP A 135 2.65 5.17 -24.31
CA ASP A 135 1.70 6.14 -24.83
C ASP A 135 0.49 5.52 -25.53
N GLU A 136 0.72 4.37 -26.15
CA GLU A 136 -0.25 3.62 -26.95
C GLU A 136 -1.14 2.70 -26.09
N ASP A 137 -0.77 2.47 -24.85
CA ASP A 137 -1.56 1.65 -23.93
C ASP A 137 -2.95 2.24 -23.74
N SER A 138 -3.93 1.36 -23.62
CA SER A 138 -5.28 1.77 -23.29
C SER A 138 -5.46 1.94 -21.78
N VAL A 139 -6.43 2.75 -21.37
CA VAL A 139 -6.82 2.82 -19.95
C VAL A 139 -7.24 1.47 -19.39
N VAL A 140 -7.68 0.56 -20.25
CA VAL A 140 -8.05 -0.83 -19.88
C VAL A 140 -6.84 -1.63 -19.44
N THR A 141 -5.66 -1.42 -20.05
CA THR A 141 -4.39 -2.03 -19.63
C THR A 141 -4.08 -1.68 -18.18
N VAL A 142 -4.27 -0.40 -17.80
CA VAL A 142 -4.06 0.03 -16.42
C VAL A 142 -5.04 -0.62 -15.45
N LEU A 143 -6.32 -0.66 -15.79
CA LEU A 143 -7.36 -1.26 -14.93
C LEU A 143 -7.13 -2.77 -14.74
N ASN A 144 -6.68 -3.47 -15.77
CA ASN A 144 -6.52 -4.92 -15.75
C ASN A 144 -5.13 -5.42 -15.31
N CYS A 145 -4.10 -4.58 -15.39
CA CYS A 145 -2.73 -4.95 -15.06
C CYS A 145 -2.18 -4.14 -13.89
N HIS A 146 -2.13 -2.81 -13.96
CA HIS A 146 -1.47 -1.98 -12.94
C HIS A 146 -2.20 -1.90 -11.60
N LEU A 147 -3.52 -1.70 -11.61
CA LEU A 147 -4.29 -1.68 -10.36
C LEU A 147 -4.27 -3.03 -9.64
N PRO A 148 -4.42 -4.19 -10.32
CA PRO A 148 -4.21 -5.50 -9.69
C PRO A 148 -2.85 -5.66 -9.05
N VAL A 149 -1.77 -5.21 -9.70
CA VAL A 149 -0.41 -5.24 -9.14
C VAL A 149 -0.32 -4.43 -7.85
N GLN A 150 -0.92 -3.24 -7.80
CA GLN A 150 -0.97 -2.45 -6.56
C GLN A 150 -1.71 -3.19 -5.45
N VAL A 151 -2.79 -3.93 -5.77
CA VAL A 151 -3.52 -4.78 -4.82
C VAL A 151 -2.63 -5.89 -4.27
N TYR A 152 -1.90 -6.60 -5.13
CA TYR A 152 -0.96 -7.65 -4.71
C TYR A 152 0.14 -7.09 -3.80
N ASN A 153 0.69 -5.92 -4.13
CA ASN A 153 1.70 -5.26 -3.32
C ASN A 153 1.19 -4.87 -1.92
N VAL A 154 -0.04 -4.37 -1.81
CA VAL A 154 -0.68 -4.11 -0.51
C VAL A 154 -0.86 -5.42 0.26
N SER A 155 -1.34 -6.47 -0.40
CA SER A 155 -1.58 -7.77 0.22
C SER A 155 -0.28 -8.41 0.73
N LYS A 156 0.80 -8.35 -0.04
CA LYS A 156 2.12 -8.85 0.36
C LYS A 156 2.62 -8.15 1.63
N LEU A 157 2.55 -6.82 1.67
CA LEU A 157 2.96 -6.05 2.85
C LEU A 157 2.05 -6.29 4.05
N TRP A 158 0.77 -6.55 3.82
CA TRP A 158 -0.14 -6.97 4.87
C TRP A 158 0.28 -8.32 5.47
N GLY A 159 0.70 -9.29 4.64
CA GLY A 159 1.26 -10.56 5.08
C GLY A 159 2.51 -10.40 5.95
N VAL A 160 3.42 -9.51 5.58
CA VAL A 160 4.61 -9.17 6.38
C VAL A 160 4.18 -8.55 7.73
N PHE A 161 3.25 -7.62 7.71
CA PHE A 161 2.73 -7.00 8.94
C PHE A 161 2.06 -8.03 9.89
N LEU A 162 1.31 -8.99 9.36
CA LEU A 162 0.69 -10.05 10.17
C LEU A 162 1.72 -10.96 10.86
N GLN A 163 2.85 -11.21 10.20
CA GLN A 163 3.93 -12.02 10.77
C GLN A 163 4.76 -11.24 11.80
N GLN A 164 4.97 -9.97 11.56
CA GLN A 164 5.86 -9.12 12.35
C GLN A 164 5.27 -7.71 12.59
N PRO A 165 4.19 -7.59 13.38
CA PRO A 165 3.50 -6.31 13.57
C PRO A 165 4.34 -5.26 14.30
N GLY A 166 5.41 -5.70 14.97
CA GLY A 166 6.37 -4.82 15.68
C GLY A 166 7.42 -4.17 14.80
N GLU A 167 7.62 -4.60 13.55
CA GLU A 167 8.68 -4.06 12.69
C GLU A 167 8.32 -2.71 12.05
N LYS A 168 9.20 -1.70 12.26
CA LYS A 168 9.00 -0.32 11.79
C LYS A 168 8.82 -0.17 10.27
N PRO A 169 9.58 -0.86 9.39
CA PRO A 169 9.46 -0.65 7.95
C PRO A 169 8.10 -1.08 7.38
N SER A 170 7.49 -2.15 7.90
CA SER A 170 6.28 -2.76 7.35
C SER A 170 5.06 -1.83 7.38
N VAL A 171 4.82 -1.15 8.52
CA VAL A 171 3.69 -0.21 8.67
C VAL A 171 3.82 0.97 7.72
N ARG A 172 5.02 1.58 7.63
CA ARG A 172 5.27 2.70 6.72
C ARG A 172 5.04 2.32 5.27
N GLN A 173 5.60 1.19 4.83
CA GLN A 173 5.48 0.71 3.46
C GLN A 173 4.03 0.40 3.11
N LEU A 174 3.31 -0.31 3.97
CA LEU A 174 1.91 -0.65 3.78
C LEU A 174 1.03 0.61 3.63
N ARG A 175 1.24 1.62 4.49
CA ARG A 175 0.54 2.91 4.37
C ARG A 175 0.86 3.66 3.07
N VAL A 176 2.11 3.59 2.59
CA VAL A 176 2.51 4.19 1.31
C VAL A 176 1.78 3.51 0.15
N LYS A 177 1.73 2.17 0.13
CA LYS A 177 1.04 1.42 -0.94
C LYS A 177 -0.48 1.64 -0.92
N LEU A 178 -1.12 1.64 0.25
CA LEU A 178 -2.54 1.99 0.38
C LEU A 178 -2.84 3.42 -0.11
N ARG A 179 -1.96 4.39 0.17
CA ARG A 179 -2.11 5.76 -0.33
C ARG A 179 -1.92 5.83 -1.84
N ARG A 180 -0.98 5.09 -2.42
CA ARG A 180 -0.83 5.00 -3.88
C ARG A 180 -2.10 4.45 -4.52
N LEU A 181 -2.64 3.33 -4.02
CA LEU A 181 -3.88 2.75 -4.50
C LEU A 181 -5.06 3.74 -4.44
N ARG A 182 -5.20 4.50 -3.34
CA ARG A 182 -6.21 5.57 -3.22
C ARG A 182 -6.00 6.71 -4.23
N SER A 183 -4.75 7.05 -4.54
CA SER A 183 -4.45 8.10 -5.53
C SER A 183 -4.73 7.61 -6.94
N SER A 184 -4.44 6.35 -7.25
CA SER A 184 -4.83 5.72 -8.51
C SER A 184 -6.36 5.70 -8.68
N LEU A 185 -7.12 5.37 -7.64
CA LEU A 185 -8.59 5.47 -7.67
C LEU A 185 -9.09 6.90 -7.93
N ALA A 186 -8.40 7.92 -7.42
CA ALA A 186 -8.75 9.31 -7.69
C ALA A 186 -8.42 9.73 -9.12
N LEU A 187 -7.30 9.25 -9.66
CA LEU A 187 -6.88 9.50 -11.03
C LEU A 187 -7.85 8.88 -12.02
N PHE A 188 -8.18 7.61 -11.83
CA PHE A 188 -9.08 6.83 -12.71
C PHE A 188 -10.57 6.97 -12.37
N LYS A 189 -10.93 7.97 -11.54
CA LYS A 189 -12.31 8.25 -11.14
C LYS A 189 -13.33 8.21 -12.32
N PRO A 190 -13.07 8.85 -13.48
CA PRO A 190 -14.05 8.88 -14.57
C PRO A 190 -14.37 7.50 -15.18
N LEU A 191 -13.52 6.51 -14.96
CA LEU A 191 -13.66 5.15 -15.50
C LEU A 191 -14.37 4.18 -14.54
N LEU A 192 -14.64 4.62 -13.31
CA LEU A 192 -15.19 3.78 -12.26
C LEU A 192 -16.60 4.24 -11.90
N PRO A 193 -17.55 3.30 -11.69
CA PRO A 193 -18.88 3.63 -11.19
C PRO A 193 -18.78 4.40 -9.86
N GLU A 194 -19.49 5.53 -9.75
CA GLU A 194 -19.33 6.46 -8.63
C GLU A 194 -19.59 5.81 -7.26
N ALA A 195 -20.64 5.03 -7.13
CA ALA A 195 -20.94 4.32 -5.88
C ALA A 195 -19.81 3.37 -5.46
N LYS A 196 -19.23 2.64 -6.42
CA LYS A 196 -18.07 1.75 -6.18
C LYS A 196 -16.83 2.55 -5.78
N LEU A 197 -16.57 3.66 -6.46
CA LEU A 197 -15.47 4.54 -6.15
C LEU A 197 -15.55 5.10 -4.72
N LEU A 198 -16.71 5.60 -4.31
CA LEU A 198 -16.92 6.16 -2.97
C LEU A 198 -16.70 5.09 -1.90
N TYR A 199 -17.28 3.90 -2.09
CA TYR A 199 -17.08 2.76 -1.21
C TYR A 199 -15.60 2.41 -1.02
N TRP A 200 -14.85 2.22 -2.13
CA TRP A 200 -13.45 1.82 -2.05
C TRP A 200 -12.52 2.91 -1.51
N LYS A 201 -12.83 4.17 -1.78
CA LYS A 201 -12.10 5.28 -1.16
C LYS A 201 -12.27 5.29 0.36
N ALA A 202 -13.48 5.06 0.86
CA ALA A 202 -13.77 4.98 2.28
C ALA A 202 -13.07 3.76 2.91
N GLU A 203 -13.17 2.58 2.28
CA GLU A 203 -12.56 1.36 2.79
C GLU A 203 -11.04 1.47 2.90
N PHE A 204 -10.35 1.92 1.84
CA PHE A 204 -8.90 2.12 1.90
C PHE A 204 -8.48 3.29 2.82
N LYS A 205 -9.36 4.29 3.04
CA LYS A 205 -9.12 5.31 4.06
C LYS A 205 -9.13 4.68 5.46
N LYS A 206 -10.15 3.90 5.78
CA LYS A 206 -10.28 3.17 7.05
C LYS A 206 -9.00 2.38 7.37
N TRP A 207 -8.49 1.59 6.43
CA TRP A 207 -7.25 0.82 6.61
C TRP A 207 -6.02 1.73 6.81
N THR A 208 -5.93 2.83 6.07
CA THR A 208 -4.84 3.80 6.22
C THR A 208 -4.86 4.46 7.60
N ASP A 209 -6.06 4.78 8.10
CA ASP A 209 -6.24 5.44 9.40
C ASP A 209 -5.96 4.47 10.56
N MET A 210 -6.40 3.20 10.46
CA MET A 210 -6.08 2.16 11.45
C MET A 210 -4.56 1.98 11.66
N LEU A 211 -3.78 2.13 10.60
CA LEU A 211 -2.32 2.07 10.65
C LEU A 211 -1.69 3.43 11.06
N GLY A 212 -2.53 4.46 11.31
CA GLY A 212 -2.09 5.83 11.58
C GLY A 212 -1.31 5.94 12.86
N GLY A 213 -1.89 5.55 13.97
CA GLY A 213 -1.31 5.73 15.27
C GLY A 213 0.07 5.10 15.45
N ALA A 214 0.29 3.87 14.95
CA ALA A 214 1.61 3.26 14.99
C ALA A 214 2.66 4.05 14.20
N ARG A 215 2.26 4.71 13.10
CA ARG A 215 3.17 5.55 12.29
C ARG A 215 3.50 6.88 12.97
N GLU A 216 2.58 7.48 13.70
CA GLU A 216 2.82 8.72 14.45
C GLU A 216 3.91 8.49 15.50
N TYR A 217 3.83 7.41 16.26
CA TYR A 217 4.90 7.01 17.18
C TYR A 217 6.24 6.73 16.48
N ASP A 218 6.24 6.12 15.27
CA ASP A 218 7.47 5.94 14.49
C ASP A 218 8.14 7.29 14.15
N VAL A 219 7.35 8.32 13.84
CA VAL A 219 7.88 9.66 13.52
C VAL A 219 8.46 10.30 14.76
N ALA A 220 7.75 10.30 15.89
CA ALA A 220 8.24 10.83 17.15
C ALA A 220 9.54 10.14 17.59
N LEU A 221 9.61 8.81 17.51
CA LEU A 221 10.84 8.06 17.81
C LEU A 221 12.01 8.46 16.89
N MET A 222 11.75 8.73 15.61
CA MET A 222 12.79 9.22 14.71
C MET A 222 13.29 10.62 15.10
N THR A 223 12.42 11.47 15.63
CA THR A 223 12.80 12.79 16.15
C THR A 223 13.65 12.66 17.42
N CYS A 224 13.26 11.82 18.39
CA CYS A 224 14.10 11.50 19.56
C CYS A 224 15.52 11.09 19.17
N MET A 225 15.64 10.17 18.22
CA MET A 225 16.95 9.72 17.72
C MET A 225 17.78 10.85 17.09
N LYS A 226 17.15 11.82 16.40
CA LYS A 226 17.84 12.98 15.82
C LYS A 226 18.32 13.92 16.91
N ILE A 227 17.48 14.22 17.90
CA ILE A 227 17.82 15.07 19.05
C ILE A 227 19.04 14.48 19.79
N ARG A 228 19.00 13.20 20.14
CA ARG A 228 20.08 12.49 20.82
C ARG A 228 21.39 12.56 20.03
N ARG A 229 21.35 12.32 18.73
CA ARG A 229 22.55 12.44 17.86
C ARG A 229 23.12 13.85 17.81
N SER A 230 22.26 14.87 17.80
CA SER A 230 22.73 16.26 17.77
C SER A 230 23.45 16.70 19.09
N ARG A 231 23.13 16.05 20.20
CA ARG A 231 23.72 16.33 21.52
C ARG A 231 24.99 15.51 21.80
N GLN A 232 25.41 14.65 20.87
CA GLN A 232 26.54 13.72 21.06
C GLN A 232 26.40 12.84 22.31
N GLU A 233 25.17 12.64 22.80
CA GLU A 233 24.91 11.79 23.95
C GLU A 233 25.16 10.32 23.60
N ASP A 234 25.69 9.56 24.57
CA ASP A 234 25.97 8.14 24.41
C ASP A 234 24.73 7.38 23.89
N ALA A 235 24.94 6.62 22.83
CA ALA A 235 23.87 5.88 22.16
C ALA A 235 23.24 4.77 23.03
N GLU A 236 23.85 4.47 24.18
CA GLU A 236 23.51 3.30 25.00
C GLU A 236 22.30 3.52 25.92
N GLN A 237 21.99 4.75 26.32
CA GLN A 237 20.84 5.01 27.19
C GLN A 237 19.73 5.75 26.41
N PRO A 238 18.62 5.06 26.08
CA PRO A 238 17.46 5.71 25.48
C PRO A 238 16.79 6.65 26.50
N LEU A 239 16.31 7.81 26.02
CA LEU A 239 15.48 8.73 26.79
C LEU A 239 14.25 8.01 27.35
N GLU A 240 13.75 8.43 28.50
CA GLU A 240 12.50 7.87 29.06
C GLU A 240 11.31 8.09 28.12
N LEU A 241 11.24 9.26 27.49
CA LEU A 241 10.29 9.56 26.43
C LEU A 241 10.36 8.56 25.27
N GLU A 242 11.57 8.16 24.87
CA GLU A 242 11.76 7.18 23.80
C GLU A 242 11.21 5.80 24.18
N GLN A 243 11.41 5.38 25.42
CA GLN A 243 10.86 4.11 25.93
C GLN A 243 9.33 4.12 25.95
N LEU A 244 8.71 5.17 26.45
CA LEU A 244 7.25 5.32 26.49
C LEU A 244 6.64 5.37 25.07
N LEU A 245 7.28 6.08 24.16
CA LEU A 245 6.87 6.10 22.76
C LEU A 245 6.93 4.71 22.11
N GLN A 246 7.99 3.93 22.42
CA GLN A 246 8.16 2.58 21.92
C GLN A 246 7.06 1.63 22.43
N GLU A 247 6.75 1.69 23.72
CA GLU A 247 5.66 0.91 24.31
C GLU A 247 4.31 1.25 23.71
N ARG A 248 3.96 2.55 23.62
CA ARG A 248 2.70 2.99 23.03
C ARG A 248 2.59 2.58 21.57
N ARG A 249 3.68 2.66 20.81
CA ARG A 249 3.77 2.17 19.44
C ARG A 249 3.43 0.69 19.33
N GLN A 250 4.03 -0.15 20.18
CA GLN A 250 3.76 -1.60 20.18
C GLN A 250 2.29 -1.90 20.53
N ARG A 251 1.72 -1.17 21.49
CA ARG A 251 0.30 -1.29 21.83
C ARG A 251 -0.60 -0.94 20.62
N GLN A 252 -0.30 0.12 19.89
CA GLN A 252 -1.05 0.50 18.70
C GLN A 252 -0.92 -0.53 17.56
N ALA A 253 0.27 -1.07 17.32
CA ALA A 253 0.44 -2.12 16.32
C ALA A 253 -0.36 -3.39 16.66
N LYS A 254 -0.36 -3.81 17.92
CA LYS A 254 -1.18 -4.95 18.39
C LYS A 254 -2.67 -4.65 18.28
N LYS A 255 -3.12 -3.41 18.58
CA LYS A 255 -4.52 -3.01 18.47
C LYS A 255 -5.07 -3.20 17.05
N VAL A 256 -4.28 -2.93 16.01
CA VAL A 256 -4.69 -3.15 14.62
C VAL A 256 -5.06 -4.61 14.36
N LEU A 257 -4.32 -5.56 14.95
CA LEU A 257 -4.60 -7.00 14.82
C LEU A 257 -5.89 -7.42 15.53
N HIS A 258 -6.24 -6.76 16.65
CA HIS A 258 -7.45 -7.06 17.40
C HIS A 258 -8.71 -6.41 16.83
N LEU A 259 -8.59 -5.26 16.15
CA LEU A 259 -9.73 -4.52 15.60
C LEU A 259 -10.29 -5.09 14.31
N SER A 260 -9.58 -5.99 13.66
CA SER A 260 -10.02 -6.60 12.41
C SER A 260 -9.89 -8.13 12.47
N SER A 261 -10.82 -8.84 11.81
CA SER A 261 -10.55 -10.25 11.52
C SER A 261 -9.29 -10.35 10.67
N ILE A 262 -8.48 -11.36 10.89
CA ILE A 262 -7.16 -11.54 10.26
C ILE A 262 -7.24 -11.48 8.73
N ASN A 263 -8.33 -11.98 8.17
CA ASN A 263 -8.56 -11.97 6.72
C ASN A 263 -9.33 -10.75 6.21
N ALA A 264 -9.68 -9.78 7.05
CA ALA A 264 -10.56 -8.67 6.65
C ALA A 264 -9.94 -7.79 5.54
N MET A 265 -8.65 -7.44 5.66
CA MET A 265 -7.97 -6.69 4.59
C MET A 265 -7.86 -7.51 3.31
N THR A 266 -7.51 -8.79 3.42
CA THR A 266 -7.42 -9.70 2.26
C THR A 266 -8.77 -9.84 1.57
N ALA A 267 -9.86 -9.94 2.33
CA ALA A 267 -11.21 -9.96 1.78
C ALA A 267 -11.55 -8.66 1.04
N ALA A 268 -11.25 -7.51 1.63
CA ALA A 268 -11.48 -6.22 0.99
C ALA A 268 -10.65 -6.05 -0.30
N LEU A 269 -9.37 -6.42 -0.28
CA LEU A 269 -8.52 -6.38 -1.46
C LEU A 269 -9.00 -7.33 -2.56
N LEU A 270 -9.48 -8.51 -2.18
CA LEU A 270 -10.05 -9.48 -3.10
C LEU A 270 -11.33 -8.97 -3.75
N ASP A 271 -12.26 -8.43 -2.96
CA ASP A 271 -13.51 -7.86 -3.49
C ASP A 271 -13.23 -6.68 -4.42
N PHE A 272 -12.21 -5.87 -4.12
CA PHE A 272 -11.76 -4.82 -5.01
C PHE A 272 -11.20 -5.37 -6.33
N LEU A 273 -10.35 -6.40 -6.27
CA LEU A 273 -9.79 -7.07 -7.44
C LEU A 273 -10.90 -7.69 -8.32
N LEU A 274 -11.87 -8.36 -7.71
CA LEU A 274 -13.04 -8.92 -8.41
C LEU A 274 -13.89 -7.82 -9.06
N MET A 275 -14.05 -6.69 -8.38
CA MET A 275 -14.72 -5.52 -8.95
C MET A 275 -14.00 -5.00 -10.20
N LEU A 276 -12.67 -4.88 -10.16
CA LEU A 276 -11.89 -4.45 -11.32
C LEU A 276 -12.07 -5.39 -12.51
N TYR A 277 -12.01 -6.70 -12.29
CA TYR A 277 -12.18 -7.70 -13.35
C TYR A 277 -13.60 -7.78 -13.91
N SER A 278 -14.59 -7.29 -13.17
CA SER A 278 -16.01 -7.28 -13.58
C SER A 278 -16.48 -5.92 -14.12
N LEU A 279 -15.59 -4.93 -14.28
CA LEU A 279 -15.96 -3.62 -14.81
C LEU A 279 -16.56 -3.74 -16.21
N PRO A 280 -17.72 -3.10 -16.47
CA PRO A 280 -18.30 -3.06 -17.80
C PRO A 280 -17.51 -2.10 -18.68
N LEU A 281 -16.51 -2.64 -19.38
CA LEU A 281 -15.67 -1.85 -20.29
C LEU A 281 -16.41 -1.67 -21.63
N ASN A 282 -16.88 -0.47 -21.91
CA ASN A 282 -17.49 -0.13 -23.19
C ASN A 282 -16.43 0.03 -24.31
N LYS A 283 -16.87 0.21 -25.54
CA LYS A 283 -15.99 0.36 -26.71
C LYS A 283 -15.11 1.61 -26.60
N GLU A 284 -15.65 2.71 -26.10
CA GLU A 284 -14.94 3.97 -25.93
C GLU A 284 -13.78 3.85 -24.94
N MET A 285 -14.02 3.24 -23.78
CA MET A 285 -12.98 2.97 -22.78
C MET A 285 -11.86 2.07 -23.33
N ARG A 286 -12.20 1.09 -24.17
CA ARG A 286 -11.20 0.19 -24.78
C ARG A 286 -10.31 0.90 -25.80
N GLN A 287 -10.81 1.95 -26.43
CA GLN A 287 -10.11 2.74 -27.44
C GLN A 287 -9.42 3.97 -26.85
N LEU A 288 -9.75 4.36 -25.61
CA LEU A 288 -9.17 5.53 -24.95
C LEU A 288 -7.70 5.28 -24.65
N ARG A 289 -6.83 6.03 -25.31
CA ARG A 289 -5.39 5.99 -25.08
C ARG A 289 -5.04 6.55 -23.71
N LEU A 290 -4.16 5.89 -23.02
CA LEU A 290 -3.74 6.28 -21.68
C LEU A 290 -3.15 7.68 -21.64
N ARG A 291 -2.29 8.05 -22.60
CA ARG A 291 -1.71 9.41 -22.71
C ARG A 291 -2.77 10.50 -22.76
N SER A 292 -3.75 10.36 -23.66
CA SER A 292 -4.83 11.37 -23.81
C SER A 292 -5.65 11.50 -22.54
N PHE A 293 -5.97 10.39 -21.90
CA PHE A 293 -6.67 10.39 -20.62
C PHE A 293 -5.86 11.09 -19.52
N LEU A 294 -4.55 10.77 -19.39
CA LEU A 294 -3.68 11.36 -18.38
C LEU A 294 -3.48 12.86 -18.61
N ARG A 295 -3.26 13.31 -19.85
CA ARG A 295 -3.17 14.73 -20.19
C ARG A 295 -4.36 15.51 -19.67
N GLN A 296 -5.57 15.11 -20.03
CA GLN A 296 -6.80 15.76 -19.57
C GLN A 296 -6.94 15.77 -18.04
N ARG A 297 -6.63 14.65 -17.39
CA ARG A 297 -6.76 14.53 -15.93
C ARG A 297 -5.74 15.35 -15.18
N LEU A 298 -4.49 15.33 -15.63
CA LEU A 298 -3.39 16.03 -14.98
C LEU A 298 -3.48 17.53 -15.20
N SER A 299 -3.89 18.00 -16.40
CA SER A 299 -4.16 19.43 -16.65
C SER A 299 -5.15 19.98 -15.62
N THR A 300 -6.31 19.33 -15.48
CA THR A 300 -7.31 19.73 -14.46
C THR A 300 -6.76 19.74 -13.03
N TRP A 301 -5.79 18.89 -12.74
CA TRP A 301 -5.18 18.84 -11.41
C TRP A 301 -4.10 19.90 -11.23
N CYS A 302 -3.34 20.23 -12.29
CA CYS A 302 -2.39 21.35 -12.29
C CYS A 302 -3.10 22.67 -12.01
N ASP A 303 -4.17 22.97 -12.74
CA ASP A 303 -4.95 24.21 -12.54
C ASP A 303 -5.41 24.34 -11.08
N LYS A 304 -5.89 23.24 -10.49
CA LYS A 304 -6.31 23.20 -9.07
C LYS A 304 -5.16 23.33 -8.08
N LEU A 305 -3.96 22.92 -8.45
CA LEU A 305 -2.78 23.06 -7.58
C LEU A 305 -2.28 24.50 -7.61
N LEU A 306 -2.22 25.13 -8.79
CA LEU A 306 -1.79 26.52 -8.95
C LEU A 306 -2.69 27.50 -8.19
N LEU A 307 -3.98 27.18 -8.04
CA LEU A 307 -4.94 27.98 -7.25
C LEU A 307 -4.90 27.69 -5.73
N LEU A 308 -3.98 26.85 -5.23
CA LEU A 308 -3.97 26.52 -3.80
C LEU A 308 -3.59 27.70 -2.89
N PRO A 309 -2.61 28.58 -3.21
CA PRO A 309 -2.30 29.71 -2.35
C PRO A 309 -3.48 30.69 -2.21
N GLU A 310 -4.23 30.94 -3.27
CA GLU A 310 -5.43 31.78 -3.22
C GLU A 310 -6.54 31.16 -2.38
N ARG A 311 -6.70 29.86 -2.46
CA ARG A 311 -7.74 29.11 -1.74
C ARG A 311 -7.41 28.87 -0.26
N TYR A 312 -6.13 28.82 0.07
CA TYR A 312 -5.61 28.56 1.41
C TYR A 312 -4.49 29.57 1.71
N PRO A 313 -4.87 30.86 1.95
CA PRO A 313 -3.87 31.93 2.08
C PRO A 313 -3.13 31.90 3.41
N ASP A 314 -3.67 31.27 4.44
CA ASP A 314 -3.08 31.20 5.76
C ASP A 314 -2.08 30.03 5.87
N VAL A 315 -0.81 30.36 5.79
CA VAL A 315 0.30 29.40 5.92
C VAL A 315 0.58 29.00 7.38
N GLU A 316 -0.01 29.68 8.36
CA GLU A 316 0.09 29.32 9.78
C GLU A 316 -1.03 28.36 10.18
N ASP A 317 -2.14 28.31 9.43
CA ASP A 317 -3.21 27.35 9.65
C ASP A 317 -2.82 25.95 9.22
N MET A 318 -2.52 25.11 10.22
CA MET A 318 -2.11 23.73 10.04
C MET A 318 -3.14 22.87 9.32
N GLU A 319 -4.45 23.19 9.42
CA GLU A 319 -5.48 22.47 8.69
C GLU A 319 -5.44 22.80 7.19
N GLN A 320 -5.19 24.06 6.84
CA GLN A 320 -5.01 24.48 5.44
C GLN A 320 -3.76 23.84 4.83
N LEU A 321 -2.63 23.88 5.53
CA LEU A 321 -1.39 23.21 5.10
C LEU A 321 -1.58 21.69 4.94
N HIS A 322 -2.36 21.06 5.81
CA HIS A 322 -2.70 19.64 5.66
C HIS A 322 -3.51 19.37 4.38
N LYS A 323 -4.47 20.23 4.03
CA LYS A 323 -5.27 20.12 2.80
C LYS A 323 -4.37 20.26 1.56
N ILE A 324 -3.44 21.22 1.57
CA ILE A 324 -2.43 21.41 0.50
C ILE A 324 -1.57 20.13 0.37
N ARG A 325 -0.99 19.66 1.48
CA ARG A 325 -0.16 18.45 1.52
C ARG A 325 -0.85 17.22 0.92
N ILE A 326 -2.15 17.01 1.20
CA ILE A 326 -2.91 15.91 0.62
C ILE A 326 -2.98 16.03 -0.90
N LYS A 327 -3.19 17.24 -1.45
CA LYS A 327 -3.32 17.45 -2.89
C LYS A 327 -1.96 17.27 -3.58
N ILE A 328 -0.87 17.83 -3.02
CA ILE A 328 0.50 17.64 -3.51
C ILE A 328 0.87 16.13 -3.54
N LYS A 329 0.62 15.40 -2.46
CA LYS A 329 0.87 13.95 -2.41
C LYS A 329 0.06 13.20 -3.48
N ARG A 330 -1.22 13.55 -3.65
CA ARG A 330 -2.09 12.91 -4.65
C ARG A 330 -1.54 13.12 -6.06
N PHE A 331 -1.15 14.34 -6.39
CA PHE A 331 -0.60 14.69 -7.69
C PHE A 331 0.71 13.93 -7.96
N ARG A 332 1.64 13.93 -7.00
CA ARG A 332 2.89 13.17 -7.12
C ARG A 332 2.67 11.68 -7.36
N TYR A 333 1.73 11.06 -6.64
CA TYR A 333 1.43 9.65 -6.86
C TYR A 333 0.74 9.40 -8.21
N ALA A 334 -0.03 10.34 -8.72
CA ALA A 334 -0.61 10.24 -10.06
C ALA A 334 0.46 10.28 -11.14
N LEU A 335 1.44 11.20 -11.03
CA LEU A 335 2.59 11.22 -11.93
C LEU A 335 3.39 9.92 -11.89
N GLN A 336 3.63 9.39 -10.70
CA GLN A 336 4.35 8.13 -10.51
C GLN A 336 3.59 6.88 -10.99
N ALA A 337 2.30 6.99 -11.31
CA ALA A 337 1.52 5.87 -11.84
C ALA A 337 1.83 5.57 -13.32
N ALA A 338 2.35 6.55 -14.07
CA ALA A 338 2.74 6.41 -15.46
C ALA A 338 4.00 7.26 -15.75
N PRO A 339 5.14 6.90 -15.17
CA PRO A 339 6.35 7.72 -15.21
C PRO A 339 6.85 7.98 -16.63
N GLU A 340 6.74 7.02 -17.52
CA GLU A 340 7.21 7.12 -18.90
C GLU A 340 6.42 8.14 -19.73
N ILE A 341 5.18 8.44 -19.32
CA ILE A 341 4.27 9.33 -20.03
C ILE A 341 4.26 10.74 -19.42
N THR A 342 4.53 10.85 -18.11
CA THR A 342 4.19 12.06 -17.35
C THR A 342 5.37 12.73 -16.65
N VAL A 343 6.56 12.12 -16.62
CA VAL A 343 7.58 12.53 -15.68
C VAL A 343 8.73 13.26 -16.30
N THR A 344 8.94 14.50 -15.81
CA THR A 344 10.26 15.12 -15.80
C THR A 344 10.89 14.97 -14.40
N PRO A 345 12.18 14.55 -14.31
CA PRO A 345 12.88 14.45 -13.03
C PRO A 345 12.87 15.75 -12.21
N VAL A 346 12.84 16.89 -12.88
CA VAL A 346 12.82 18.23 -12.25
C VAL A 346 11.52 18.43 -11.47
N LEU A 347 10.36 18.24 -12.10
CA LEU A 347 9.06 18.39 -11.44
C LEU A 347 8.91 17.45 -10.25
N LEU A 348 9.35 16.17 -10.38
CA LEU A 348 9.31 15.24 -9.26
C LEU A 348 10.18 15.68 -8.08
N ARG A 349 11.33 16.27 -8.34
CA ARG A 349 12.22 16.80 -7.30
C ARG A 349 11.55 17.96 -6.56
N ARG A 350 10.95 18.93 -7.29
CA ARG A 350 10.23 20.07 -6.70
C ARG A 350 9.02 19.60 -5.87
N LEU A 351 8.22 18.70 -6.42
CA LEU A 351 7.12 18.07 -5.70
C LEU A 351 7.55 17.34 -4.44
N LYS A 352 8.70 16.63 -4.51
CA LYS A 352 9.24 15.94 -3.35
C LYS A 352 9.65 16.93 -2.27
N ASN A 353 10.38 17.98 -2.64
CA ASN A 353 10.83 19.02 -1.72
C ASN A 353 9.64 19.66 -0.98
N LEU A 354 8.68 20.20 -1.72
CA LEU A 354 7.46 20.78 -1.15
C LEU A 354 6.69 19.78 -0.26
N GLN A 355 6.57 18.52 -0.70
CA GLN A 355 5.91 17.48 0.10
C GLN A 355 6.65 17.17 1.39
N ASP A 356 7.99 17.16 1.38
CA ASP A 356 8.81 16.85 2.55
C ASP A 356 8.71 17.99 3.58
N MET A 357 8.66 19.25 3.14
CA MET A 357 8.44 20.41 4.00
C MET A 357 7.06 20.44 4.65
N LEU A 358 6.00 20.35 3.83
CA LEU A 358 4.63 20.22 4.33
C LEU A 358 4.45 18.96 5.20
N GLY A 359 5.28 17.95 4.94
CA GLY A 359 5.35 16.73 5.73
C GLY A 359 5.91 16.98 7.11
N LEU A 360 7.01 17.74 7.20
CA LEU A 360 7.66 18.10 8.46
C LEU A 360 6.72 18.91 9.35
N LEU A 361 6.10 19.97 8.81
CA LEU A 361 5.15 20.81 9.57
C LEU A 361 4.02 19.97 10.18
N HIS A 362 3.40 19.12 9.38
CA HIS A 362 2.32 18.27 9.87
C HIS A 362 2.82 17.22 10.89
N ASP A 363 3.97 16.60 10.65
CA ASP A 363 4.52 15.59 11.55
C ASP A 363 4.91 16.24 12.88
N ASN A 364 5.46 17.47 12.89
CA ASN A 364 5.77 18.24 14.10
C ASN A 364 4.49 18.62 14.86
N TYR A 365 3.42 19.04 14.17
CA TYR A 365 2.12 19.32 14.79
C TYR A 365 1.53 18.09 15.51
N ILE A 366 1.59 16.92 14.89
CA ILE A 366 1.12 15.67 15.50
C ILE A 366 2.04 15.26 16.67
N ASN A 367 3.35 15.43 16.51
CA ASN A 367 4.32 15.15 17.56
C ASN A 367 4.06 16.01 18.80
N ASP A 368 3.80 17.32 18.61
CA ASP A 368 3.52 18.24 19.72
C ASP A 368 2.35 17.75 20.58
N GLN A 369 1.23 17.40 19.95
CA GLN A 369 0.07 16.84 20.62
C GLN A 369 0.41 15.52 21.34
N LEU A 370 1.13 14.64 20.68
CA LEU A 370 1.51 13.33 21.21
C LEU A 370 2.41 13.44 22.45
N ILE A 371 3.39 14.35 22.41
CA ILE A 371 4.32 14.58 23.52
C ILE A 371 3.60 15.26 24.70
N GLU A 372 2.71 16.23 24.40
CA GLU A 372 1.88 16.87 25.43
C GLU A 372 1.02 15.85 26.19
N ASP A 373 0.35 14.93 25.48
CA ASP A 373 -0.43 13.84 26.07
C ASP A 373 0.43 12.92 26.95
N ILE A 374 1.68 12.64 26.55
CA ILE A 374 2.58 11.79 27.32
C ILE A 374 3.00 12.50 28.60
N VAL A 375 3.43 13.76 28.50
CA VAL A 375 3.88 14.57 29.64
C VAL A 375 2.72 14.81 30.62
N ALA A 376 1.52 15.15 30.10
CA ALA A 376 0.33 15.37 30.93
C ALA A 376 -0.12 14.11 31.70
N ALA A 377 0.10 12.92 31.13
CA ALA A 377 -0.19 11.66 31.81
C ALA A 377 0.84 11.28 32.90
N ASN A 378 2.00 11.95 32.94
CA ASN A 378 3.12 11.67 33.86
C ASN A 378 3.60 12.97 34.56
N LYS A 379 2.69 13.75 35.13
CA LYS A 379 2.94 15.12 35.63
C LYS A 379 4.03 15.22 36.68
N ASP A 380 4.18 14.20 37.50
CA ASP A 380 5.15 14.19 38.61
C ASP A 380 6.60 13.85 38.17
N ASN A 381 6.76 13.41 36.90
CA ASN A 381 8.05 13.06 36.35
C ASN A 381 8.73 14.29 35.75
N ALA A 382 9.71 14.83 36.49
CA ALA A 382 10.44 16.03 36.12
C ALA A 382 11.38 15.81 34.91
N GLU A 383 12.01 14.63 34.81
CA GLU A 383 12.89 14.28 33.70
C GLU A 383 12.11 14.22 32.40
N LEU A 384 10.97 13.50 32.37
CA LEU A 384 10.11 13.40 31.22
C LEU A 384 9.57 14.77 30.76
N ARG A 385 9.30 15.69 31.70
CA ARG A 385 8.91 17.08 31.37
C ARG A 385 10.03 17.80 30.64
N CYS A 386 11.28 17.68 31.12
CA CYS A 386 12.46 18.27 30.46
C CYS A 386 12.68 17.68 29.06
N GLU A 387 12.60 16.36 28.91
CA GLU A 387 12.73 15.69 27.62
C GLU A 387 11.62 16.13 26.66
N GLY A 388 10.37 16.24 27.13
CA GLY A 388 9.24 16.72 26.37
C GLY A 388 9.39 18.18 25.91
N ALA A 389 9.85 19.05 26.79
CA ALA A 389 10.12 20.47 26.47
C ALA A 389 11.24 20.59 25.41
N MET A 390 12.32 19.83 25.56
CA MET A 390 13.41 19.77 24.59
C MET A 390 12.92 19.29 23.22
N PHE A 391 12.12 18.24 23.20
CA PHE A 391 11.55 17.70 21.97
C PHE A 391 10.68 18.73 21.24
N ARG A 392 9.77 19.38 21.97
CA ARG A 392 8.87 20.40 21.42
C ARG A 392 9.64 21.61 20.90
N GLY A 393 10.65 22.08 21.65
CA GLY A 393 11.54 23.16 21.19
C GLY A 393 12.30 22.83 19.91
N TRP A 394 12.77 21.59 19.78
CA TRP A 394 13.42 21.10 18.55
C TRP A 394 12.47 21.12 17.35
N ASP A 395 11.26 20.59 17.49
CA ASP A 395 10.27 20.55 16.40
C ASP A 395 9.75 21.95 16.08
N SER A 396 9.59 22.86 17.06
CA SER A 396 9.18 24.27 16.86
C SER A 396 10.21 25.03 16.02
N ALA A 397 11.49 24.99 16.39
CA ALA A 397 12.56 25.67 15.64
C ALA A 397 12.63 25.21 14.18
N ARG A 398 12.41 23.91 13.92
CA ARG A 398 12.38 23.36 12.57
C ARG A 398 11.14 23.76 11.79
N SER A 399 10.00 23.88 12.45
CA SER A 399 8.77 24.37 11.82
C SER A 399 8.91 25.81 11.39
N GLU A 400 9.46 26.67 12.22
CA GLU A 400 9.72 28.09 11.91
C GLU A 400 10.64 28.25 10.69
N ALA A 401 11.75 27.50 10.64
CA ALA A 401 12.66 27.49 9.50
C ALA A 401 11.98 27.08 8.19
N VAL A 402 11.06 26.12 8.25
CA VAL A 402 10.27 25.67 7.08
C VAL A 402 9.24 26.71 6.68
N LEU A 403 8.49 27.29 7.62
CA LEU A 403 7.48 28.31 7.32
C LEU A 403 8.11 29.53 6.64
N THR A 404 9.30 29.95 7.09
CA THR A 404 10.06 31.07 6.46
C THR A 404 10.43 30.79 5.00
N SER A 405 10.82 29.54 4.69
CA SER A 405 11.23 29.16 3.31
C SER A 405 10.09 28.68 2.40
N LEU A 406 8.92 28.42 2.96
CA LEU A 406 7.79 27.83 2.24
C LEU A 406 7.29 28.69 1.05
N PRO A 407 7.18 30.04 1.15
CA PRO A 407 6.75 30.88 0.03
C PRO A 407 7.65 30.76 -1.19
N GLU A 408 8.97 30.87 -1.03
CA GLU A 408 9.95 30.75 -2.10
C GLU A 408 9.87 29.39 -2.79
N ILE A 409 9.80 28.33 -1.99
CA ILE A 409 9.72 26.94 -2.51
C ILE A 409 8.40 26.70 -3.23
N TRP A 410 7.33 27.34 -2.79
CA TRP A 410 6.05 27.28 -3.46
C TRP A 410 6.08 27.96 -4.83
N GLU A 411 6.68 29.16 -4.91
CA GLU A 411 6.86 29.91 -6.15
C GLU A 411 7.70 29.12 -7.16
N ASP A 412 8.84 28.59 -6.73
CA ASP A 412 9.70 27.73 -7.54
C ASP A 412 8.98 26.46 -8.06
N PHE A 413 8.17 25.85 -7.22
CA PHE A 413 7.32 24.73 -7.63
C PHE A 413 6.25 25.16 -8.64
N SER A 414 5.60 26.29 -8.41
CA SER A 414 4.52 26.79 -9.28
C SER A 414 5.03 27.13 -10.68
N CYS A 415 6.16 27.83 -10.79
CA CYS A 415 6.83 28.09 -12.06
C CYS A 415 7.20 26.80 -12.81
N CYS A 416 7.78 25.83 -12.07
CA CYS A 416 8.11 24.52 -12.64
C CYS A 416 6.87 23.77 -13.13
N LEU A 417 5.75 23.84 -12.39
CA LEU A 417 4.49 23.16 -12.73
C LEU A 417 3.85 23.79 -13.97
N GLN A 418 3.86 25.12 -14.09
CA GLN A 418 3.35 25.85 -15.27
C GLN A 418 4.15 25.47 -16.52
N GLY A 419 5.48 25.54 -16.48
CA GLY A 419 6.33 25.16 -17.61
C GLY A 419 6.14 23.70 -18.02
N TRP A 420 5.99 22.79 -17.03
CA TRP A 420 5.68 21.40 -17.32
C TRP A 420 4.29 21.22 -17.96
N GLN A 421 3.30 21.98 -17.53
CA GLN A 421 1.95 21.94 -18.10
C GLN A 421 1.94 22.38 -19.57
N GLU A 422 2.67 23.44 -19.89
CA GLU A 422 2.81 23.95 -21.26
C GLU A 422 3.55 22.97 -22.19
N GLU A 423 4.57 22.29 -21.69
CA GLU A 423 5.40 21.37 -22.47
C GLU A 423 4.74 20.00 -22.69
N TYR A 424 4.06 19.45 -21.68
CA TYR A 424 3.64 18.05 -21.68
C TYR A 424 2.11 17.83 -21.75
N LEU A 425 1.30 18.84 -21.44
CA LEU A 425 -0.15 18.74 -21.43
C LEU A 425 -0.82 19.60 -22.49
#